data_25d8e80175fbb092a1b39059568e136c
#
_entry.id   25d8e80175fbb092a1b39059568e136c
#
_cell.length_a   1.000
_cell.length_b   1.000
_cell.length_c   1.000
_cell.angle_alpha   90.00
_cell.angle_beta   90.00
_cell.angle_gamma   90.00
#
_symmetry.space_group_name_H-M   'P 1'
#
loop_
_entity.id
_entity.type
_entity.pdbx_description
1 polymer ?
#
loop_
_entity_poly.entity_id
_entity_poly.type
_entity_poly.pdbx_seq_one_letter_code
_entity_poly.pdbx_strand_id
1 'polypeptide(L)'
;MSQLKRKILFPTAVYFKDIPNAKELNKYLFKEIKKWRKADPKGEHKTNSGFGWHSPTDMNEKKEYQPLTKELFKMAEECNQDYGVQPKLGLGNMWANIN
;
A
#
# COMPACT_ATOMS: atom_id res chain seq x y z
N MET A 1 22.09 -8.63 -46.13
CA MET A 1 22.27 -7.84 -44.90
C MET A 1 21.09 -7.99 -44.00
N SER A 2 21.32 -8.41 -42.77
CA SER A 2 20.23 -8.49 -41.78
C SER A 2 19.97 -7.11 -41.19
N GLN A 3 18.70 -6.78 -41.05
CA GLN A 3 18.28 -5.55 -40.38
C GLN A 3 18.33 -5.75 -38.86
N LEU A 4 18.68 -4.67 -38.14
CA LEU A 4 18.62 -4.67 -36.70
C LEU A 4 17.18 -4.87 -36.24
N LYS A 5 16.95 -5.88 -35.41
CA LYS A 5 15.64 -6.19 -34.89
C LYS A 5 15.64 -5.98 -33.39
N ARG A 6 14.51 -5.55 -32.86
CA ARG A 6 14.32 -5.37 -31.42
C ARG A 6 13.16 -6.23 -30.97
N LYS A 7 13.37 -7.00 -29.92
CA LYS A 7 12.31 -7.81 -29.31
C LYS A 7 12.28 -7.46 -27.82
N ILE A 8 11.11 -7.09 -27.35
CA ILE A 8 10.94 -6.77 -25.93
C ILE A 8 10.40 -8.03 -25.25
N LEU A 9 11.22 -8.56 -24.32
CA LEU A 9 10.85 -9.73 -23.53
C LEU A 9 10.65 -9.28 -22.09
N PHE A 10 9.65 -9.85 -21.42
CA PHE A 10 9.35 -9.59 -20.01
C PHE A 10 9.08 -8.13 -19.69
N PRO A 11 8.12 -7.48 -20.35
CA PRO A 11 7.78 -6.10 -19.99
C PRO A 11 7.21 -6.06 -18.58
N THR A 12 7.62 -5.04 -17.81
CA THR A 12 7.11 -4.83 -16.46
C THR A 12 6.05 -3.74 -16.52
N ALA A 13 4.83 -4.07 -16.11
CA ALA A 13 3.75 -3.10 -16.01
C ALA A 13 3.80 -2.44 -14.62
N VAL A 14 3.65 -1.11 -14.62
CA VAL A 14 3.54 -0.34 -13.40
C VAL A 14 2.21 0.41 -13.44
N TYR A 15 1.42 0.26 -12.41
CA TYR A 15 0.10 0.90 -12.31
C TYR A 15 0.14 1.97 -11.22
N PHE A 16 -0.47 3.09 -11.49
CA PHE A 16 -0.60 4.14 -10.49
C PHE A 16 -1.91 4.90 -10.72
N LYS A 17 -2.46 5.41 -9.64
CA LYS A 17 -3.73 6.11 -9.67
C LYS A 17 -3.86 7.00 -8.43
N ASP A 18 -4.47 8.15 -8.60
CA ASP A 18 -4.80 9.01 -7.48
C ASP A 18 -6.06 8.48 -6.77
N ILE A 19 -6.02 8.47 -5.45
CA ILE A 19 -7.18 8.07 -4.66
C ILE A 19 -8.17 9.25 -4.60
N PRO A 20 -9.46 9.01 -4.89
CA PRO A 20 -10.46 10.06 -4.74
C PRO A 20 -10.50 10.57 -3.30
N ASN A 21 -10.67 11.88 -3.13
CA ASN A 21 -10.70 12.53 -1.83
C ASN A 21 -9.44 12.27 -0.98
N ALA A 22 -8.30 12.18 -1.64
CA ALA A 22 -7.03 11.86 -0.96
C ALA A 22 -6.70 12.85 0.15
N LYS A 23 -7.03 14.12 -0.03
CA LYS A 23 -6.77 15.16 0.98
C LYS A 23 -7.48 14.86 2.29
N GLU A 24 -8.76 14.52 2.20
CA GLU A 24 -9.57 14.18 3.37
C GLU A 24 -9.12 12.87 4.00
N LEU A 25 -8.84 11.88 3.16
CA LEU A 25 -8.35 10.59 3.62
C LEU A 25 -7.00 10.75 4.34
N ASN A 26 -6.09 11.51 3.78
CA ASN A 26 -4.77 11.73 4.39
C ASN A 26 -4.88 12.41 5.75
N LYS A 27 -5.79 13.36 5.87
CA LYS A 27 -6.06 14.05 7.14
C LYS A 27 -6.55 13.07 8.20
N TYR A 28 -7.49 12.23 7.82
CA TYR A 28 -8.03 11.18 8.69
C TYR A 28 -6.94 10.18 9.11
N LEU A 29 -6.18 9.68 8.14
CA LEU A 29 -5.11 8.71 8.39
C LEU A 29 -4.02 9.27 9.30
N PHE A 30 -3.62 10.51 9.06
CA PHE A 30 -2.61 11.17 9.87
C PHE A 30 -3.03 11.19 11.35
N LYS A 31 -4.28 11.53 11.58
CA LYS A 31 -4.86 11.58 12.93
C LYS A 31 -4.90 10.20 13.58
N GLU A 32 -5.37 9.19 12.83
CA GLU A 32 -5.49 7.82 13.34
C GLU A 32 -4.14 7.18 13.59
N ILE A 33 -3.16 7.41 12.73
CA ILE A 33 -1.81 6.87 12.89
C ILE A 33 -1.14 7.49 14.12
N LYS A 34 -1.33 8.78 14.35
CA LYS A 34 -0.80 9.44 15.55
C LYS A 34 -1.41 8.86 16.83
N LYS A 35 -2.71 8.56 16.81
CA LYS A 35 -3.37 7.90 17.93
C LYS A 35 -2.78 6.51 18.17
N TRP A 36 -2.54 5.77 17.11
CA TRP A 36 -1.98 4.42 17.19
C TRP A 36 -0.59 4.45 17.82
N ARG A 37 0.26 5.35 17.35
CA ARG A 37 1.59 5.53 17.92
C ARG A 37 1.52 5.88 19.41
N LYS A 38 0.59 6.72 19.79
CA LYS A 38 0.40 7.11 21.19
C LYS A 38 -0.04 5.95 22.06
N ALA A 39 -0.89 5.06 21.52
CA ALA A 39 -1.35 3.88 22.22
C ALA A 39 -0.32 2.76 22.26
N ASP A 40 0.58 2.70 21.28
CA ASP A 40 1.63 1.69 21.17
C ASP A 40 2.95 2.35 20.74
N PRO A 41 3.62 3.06 21.68
CA PRO A 41 4.85 3.79 21.34
C PRO A 41 6.00 2.91 20.87
N LYS A 42 6.02 1.64 21.28
CA LYS A 42 7.09 0.72 20.88
C LYS A 42 6.94 0.22 19.46
N GLY A 43 5.71 -0.05 19.03
CA GLY A 43 5.46 -0.62 17.72
C GLY A 43 6.31 -1.87 17.47
N GLU A 44 6.71 -2.04 16.22
CA GLU A 44 7.66 -3.08 15.86
C GLU A 44 9.08 -2.61 16.14
N HIS A 45 9.91 -3.50 16.70
CA HIS A 45 11.26 -3.15 17.14
C HIS A 45 12.25 -2.84 16.01
N LYS A 46 11.94 -3.29 14.80
CA LYS A 46 12.86 -3.14 13.67
C LYS A 46 12.43 -1.97 12.81
N THR A 47 12.98 -0.79 13.09
CA THR A 47 12.86 0.34 12.20
C THR A 47 14.16 0.52 11.44
N ASN A 48 14.07 0.89 10.16
CA ASN A 48 15.26 1.07 9.34
C ASN A 48 16.12 2.25 9.77
N SER A 49 15.53 3.23 10.42
CA SER A 49 16.23 4.46 10.81
C SER A 49 16.68 4.50 12.25
N GLY A 50 16.15 3.62 13.11
CA GLY A 50 16.41 3.66 14.53
C GLY A 50 15.70 4.78 15.29
N PHE A 51 15.12 5.76 14.61
CA PHE A 51 14.45 6.92 15.22
C PHE A 51 12.97 7.00 14.91
N GLY A 52 12.54 6.24 13.93
CA GLY A 52 11.15 6.27 13.51
C GLY A 52 10.29 5.32 14.32
N TRP A 53 9.02 5.29 13.98
CA TRP A 53 8.06 4.36 14.55
C TRP A 53 7.50 3.49 13.42
N HIS A 54 7.43 2.20 13.67
CA HIS A 54 6.87 1.20 12.76
C HIS A 54 5.71 0.53 13.48
N SER A 55 4.53 0.64 12.91
CA SER A 55 3.35 0.02 13.51
C SER A 55 3.42 -1.50 13.42
N PRO A 56 2.60 -2.21 14.23
CA PRO A 56 2.29 -3.61 13.94
C PRO A 56 1.76 -3.76 12.52
N THR A 57 1.85 -4.97 11.96
CA THR A 57 1.60 -5.21 10.54
C THR A 57 0.16 -5.62 10.23
N ASP A 58 -0.74 -5.47 11.18
CA ASP A 58 -2.15 -5.80 11.05
C ASP A 58 -3.04 -4.60 10.70
N MET A 59 -2.45 -3.55 10.13
CA MET A 59 -3.18 -2.32 9.77
C MET A 59 -4.38 -2.58 8.87
N ASN A 60 -4.25 -3.53 7.95
CA ASN A 60 -5.33 -3.90 7.04
C ASN A 60 -6.51 -4.60 7.72
N GLU A 61 -6.32 -5.10 8.93
CA GLU A 61 -7.38 -5.74 9.71
C GLU A 61 -8.09 -4.77 10.64
N LYS A 62 -7.52 -3.60 10.85
CA LYS A 62 -8.08 -2.60 11.76
C LYS A 62 -9.21 -1.82 11.09
N LYS A 63 -10.28 -1.62 11.84
CA LYS A 63 -11.47 -0.89 11.39
C LYS A 63 -11.15 0.55 10.98
N GLU A 64 -10.27 1.20 11.73
CA GLU A 64 -9.89 2.61 11.51
C GLU A 64 -9.27 2.85 10.13
N TYR A 65 -8.63 1.82 9.56
CA TYR A 65 -7.91 1.95 8.30
C TYR A 65 -8.65 1.35 7.11
N GLN A 66 -9.91 0.95 7.29
CA GLN A 66 -10.71 0.41 6.20
C GLN A 66 -10.93 1.40 5.05
N PRO A 67 -11.08 2.72 5.30
CA PRO A 67 -11.18 3.65 4.18
C PRO A 67 -10.00 3.58 3.21
N LEU A 68 -8.79 3.41 3.73
CA LEU A 68 -7.60 3.22 2.89
C LEU A 68 -7.54 1.82 2.30
N THR A 69 -7.76 0.81 3.12
CA THR A 69 -7.69 -0.60 2.71
C THR A 69 -8.63 -0.89 1.55
N LYS A 70 -9.85 -0.38 1.61
CA LYS A 70 -10.83 -0.54 0.54
C LYS A 70 -10.40 0.10 -0.76
N GLU A 71 -9.80 1.28 -0.70
CA GLU A 71 -9.30 1.95 -1.91
C GLU A 71 -8.14 1.19 -2.53
N LEU A 72 -7.23 0.67 -1.71
CA LEU A 72 -6.11 -0.14 -2.19
C LEU A 72 -6.62 -1.43 -2.83
N PHE A 73 -7.64 -2.05 -2.25
CA PHE A 73 -8.25 -3.26 -2.80
C PHE A 73 -8.88 -3.00 -4.16
N LYS A 74 -9.59 -1.88 -4.30
CA LYS A 74 -10.17 -1.47 -5.58
C LYS A 74 -9.11 -1.32 -6.65
N MET A 75 -8.01 -0.64 -6.32
CA MET A 75 -6.90 -0.46 -7.24
C MET A 75 -6.27 -1.78 -7.64
N ALA A 76 -6.07 -2.67 -6.67
CA ALA A 76 -5.51 -4.00 -6.93
C ALA A 76 -6.42 -4.82 -7.84
N GLU A 77 -7.72 -4.75 -7.66
CA GLU A 77 -8.68 -5.44 -8.54
C GLU A 77 -8.67 -4.88 -9.95
N GLU A 78 -8.60 -3.56 -10.10
CA GLU A 78 -8.49 -2.92 -11.41
C GLU A 78 -7.22 -3.38 -12.13
N CYS A 79 -6.09 -3.41 -11.44
CA CYS A 79 -4.83 -3.89 -12.00
C CYS A 79 -4.93 -5.36 -12.41
N ASN A 80 -5.56 -6.17 -11.58
CA ASN A 80 -5.71 -7.59 -11.83
C ASN A 80 -6.57 -7.85 -13.07
N GLN A 81 -7.65 -7.10 -13.23
CA GLN A 81 -8.51 -7.19 -14.41
C GLN A 81 -7.79 -6.77 -15.67
N ASP A 82 -7.04 -5.68 -15.61
CA ASP A 82 -6.28 -5.19 -16.77
C ASP A 82 -5.19 -6.17 -17.19
N TYR A 83 -4.51 -6.75 -16.22
CA TYR A 83 -3.43 -7.70 -16.48
C TYR A 83 -3.95 -9.07 -16.93
N GLY A 84 -5.23 -9.36 -16.69
CA GLY A 84 -5.84 -10.63 -17.10
C GLY A 84 -5.61 -11.79 -16.13
N VAL A 85 -5.12 -11.52 -14.95
CA VAL A 85 -4.94 -12.54 -13.91
C VAL A 85 -6.26 -12.71 -13.16
N GLN A 86 -6.67 -13.96 -12.91
CA GLN A 86 -7.99 -14.26 -12.36
C GLN A 86 -8.06 -14.67 -10.89
N PRO A 87 -6.96 -14.99 -10.17
CA PRO A 87 -7.12 -15.38 -8.77
C PRO A 87 -7.60 -14.21 -7.91
N LYS A 88 -8.37 -14.55 -6.88
CA LYS A 88 -8.78 -13.55 -5.89
C LYS A 88 -7.55 -12.99 -5.19
N LEU A 89 -7.51 -11.67 -5.06
CA LEU A 89 -6.45 -10.99 -4.36
C LEU A 89 -6.79 -10.82 -2.88
N GLY A 90 -5.78 -10.90 -2.03
CA GLY A 90 -5.90 -10.62 -0.62
C GLY A 90 -4.74 -9.77 -0.16
N LEU A 91 -4.94 -9.03 0.92
CA LEU A 91 -3.86 -8.29 1.56
C LEU A 91 -3.27 -9.15 2.68
N GLY A 92 -1.99 -9.44 2.58
CA GLY A 92 -1.29 -10.21 3.61
C GLY A 92 -1.05 -9.39 4.86
N ASN A 93 -0.48 -8.22 4.70
CA ASN A 93 -0.24 -7.31 5.82
C ASN A 93 -0.12 -5.87 5.31
N MET A 94 -0.18 -4.93 6.25
CA MET A 94 -0.06 -3.52 5.99
C MET A 94 0.42 -2.82 7.27
N TRP A 95 1.23 -1.81 7.14
CA TRP A 95 1.75 -1.09 8.30
C TRP A 95 2.00 0.37 7.97
N ALA A 96 2.15 1.17 9.02
CA ALA A 96 2.47 2.59 8.92
C ALA A 96 3.87 2.84 9.48
N ASN A 97 4.60 3.73 8.84
CA ASN A 97 5.90 4.20 9.31
C ASN A 97 5.84 5.69 9.59
N ILE A 98 6.45 6.11 10.68
CA ILE A 98 6.72 7.52 10.98
C ILE A 98 8.23 7.65 11.07
N ASN A 99 8.79 8.38 10.14
CA ASN A 99 10.23 8.62 10.08
C ASN A 99 10.60 9.91 10.77
#